data_1088a324d4d36432828eb2d20569cd76
#
_entry.id   1088a324d4d36432828eb2d20569cd76
#
_cell.length_a   1.000
_cell.length_b   1.000
_cell.length_c   1.000
_cell.angle_alpha   90.00
_cell.angle_beta   90.00
_cell.angle_gamma   90.00
#
_symmetry.space_group_name_H-M   'P 1'
#
loop_
_entity.id
_entity.type
_entity.pdbx_description
1 polymer ?
#
loop_
_entity_poly.entity_id
_entity_poly.type
_entity_poly.pdbx_seq_one_letter_code
_entity_poly.pdbx_strand_id
1 'polypeptide(L)'
;SVFQTTYRDNPLFDLKICSDDSKDVITALGASIPVHGGLDLTEEADIIVIAGWRNIEEAPTPELSAHLQKAVQRGAHITALCYGTYALAYTGLLDGRTAATHWLAEDDFVRRFPKIHLDTNRLYAEDGNFLTSAGAAGGLDCCLYLIRKIHGATVANDLARTLVAAPHREGGQAQFIHRPVERRTADDKINHLLDELRQNLATPYLYLIHISEPTKT
;
A
#
# COMPACT_ATOMS: atom_id res chain seq x y z
N SER A 1 10.80 5.74 11.45
CA SER A 1 10.07 6.03 10.20
C SER A 1 11.01 5.93 9.01
N VAL A 2 10.54 5.42 7.88
CA VAL A 2 11.29 5.35 6.61
C VAL A 2 11.78 6.75 6.19
N PHE A 3 10.96 7.77 6.41
CA PHE A 3 11.24 9.16 6.04
C PHE A 3 12.15 9.92 7.03
N GLN A 4 12.45 9.35 8.20
CA GLN A 4 13.42 9.92 9.15
C GLN A 4 14.86 9.46 8.87
N THR A 5 15.06 8.62 7.87
CA THR A 5 16.36 8.06 7.58
C THR A 5 17.27 9.09 6.94
N THR A 6 18.52 9.10 7.37
CA THR A 6 19.59 9.86 6.72
C THR A 6 20.30 9.00 5.67
N TYR A 7 20.78 9.60 4.62
CA TYR A 7 21.66 8.97 3.65
C TYR A 7 22.98 9.74 3.59
N ARG A 8 24.09 9.06 3.92
CA ARG A 8 25.42 9.67 4.02
C ARG A 8 25.39 10.94 4.92
N ASP A 9 24.83 10.78 6.12
CA ASP A 9 24.67 11.82 7.14
C ASP A 9 23.75 13.00 6.79
N ASN A 10 23.09 12.96 5.63
CA ASN A 10 22.12 13.99 5.24
C ASN A 10 20.68 13.44 5.38
N PRO A 11 19.73 14.21 5.96
CA PRO A 11 18.34 13.83 5.98
C PRO A 11 17.77 13.82 4.55
N LEU A 12 17.01 12.79 4.21
CA LEU A 12 16.37 12.70 2.90
C LEU A 12 15.15 13.63 2.79
N PHE A 13 14.51 13.91 3.92
CA PHE A 13 13.32 14.75 4.01
C PHE A 13 13.36 15.62 5.27
N ASP A 14 12.76 16.79 5.20
CA ASP A 14 12.35 17.57 6.39
C ASP A 14 10.97 17.04 6.83
N LEU A 15 10.98 16.01 7.69
CA LEU A 15 9.76 15.35 8.14
C LEU A 15 9.13 16.13 9.30
N LYS A 16 7.88 16.54 9.08
CA LYS A 16 6.99 17.06 10.13
C LYS A 16 5.85 16.08 10.39
N ILE A 17 5.49 15.91 11.64
CA ILE A 17 4.30 15.14 12.03
C ILE A 17 3.29 16.15 12.54
N CYS A 18 2.08 16.11 12.01
CA CYS A 18 0.98 16.99 12.41
C CYS A 18 -0.28 16.18 12.72
N SER A 19 -1.16 16.80 13.47
CA SER A 19 -2.52 16.32 13.74
C SER A 19 -3.52 17.47 13.53
N ASP A 20 -4.79 17.13 13.37
CA ASP A 20 -5.87 18.10 13.15
C ASP A 20 -6.15 19.00 14.37
N ASP A 21 -5.83 18.54 15.57
CA ASP A 21 -6.00 19.30 16.83
C ASP A 21 -4.67 19.75 17.44
N SER A 22 -3.56 19.62 16.73
CA SER A 22 -2.20 19.96 17.17
C SER A 22 -1.73 19.23 18.44
N LYS A 23 -2.42 18.14 18.81
CA LYS A 23 -2.05 17.32 19.96
C LYS A 23 -1.33 16.05 19.55
N ASP A 24 -0.55 15.52 20.48
CA ASP A 24 0.10 14.23 20.31
C ASP A 24 -0.87 13.13 19.93
N VAL A 25 -0.48 12.31 18.98
CA VAL A 25 -1.30 11.20 18.50
C VAL A 25 -1.13 10.01 19.45
N ILE A 26 -2.23 9.57 20.04
CA ILE A 26 -2.23 8.37 20.88
C ILE A 26 -2.52 7.15 20.00
N THR A 27 -1.60 6.20 20.00
CA THR A 27 -1.76 4.93 19.28
C THR A 27 -2.77 4.02 19.99
N ALA A 28 -3.28 3.00 19.29
CA ALA A 28 -4.18 2.00 19.87
C ALA A 28 -3.57 1.26 21.09
N LEU A 29 -2.24 1.22 21.21
CA LEU A 29 -1.52 0.63 22.33
C LEU A 29 -1.22 1.63 23.45
N GLY A 30 -1.71 2.88 23.36
CA GLY A 30 -1.52 3.93 24.36
C GLY A 30 -0.18 4.67 24.26
N ALA A 31 0.65 4.40 23.25
CA ALA A 31 1.88 5.16 23.04
C ALA A 31 1.55 6.55 22.46
N SER A 32 2.20 7.59 22.97
CA SER A 32 2.10 8.95 22.45
C SER A 32 3.17 9.18 21.39
N ILE A 33 2.73 9.72 20.25
CA ILE A 33 3.61 10.19 19.18
C ILE A 33 3.54 11.72 19.19
N PRO A 34 4.63 12.41 19.56
CA PRO A 34 4.65 13.85 19.57
C PRO A 34 4.50 14.42 18.15
N VAL A 35 3.71 15.49 18.02
CA VAL A 35 3.54 16.22 16.78
C VAL A 35 4.35 17.52 16.79
N HIS A 36 4.65 18.03 15.62
CA HIS A 36 5.38 19.30 15.44
C HIS A 36 4.43 20.50 15.36
N GLY A 37 3.14 20.25 15.07
CA GLY A 37 2.11 21.29 14.94
C GLY A 37 0.80 20.79 14.38
N GLY A 38 -0.01 21.70 13.88
CA GLY A 38 -1.31 21.46 13.28
C GLY A 38 -1.27 21.29 11.75
N LEU A 39 -2.44 21.42 11.14
CA LEU A 39 -2.61 21.26 9.69
C LEU A 39 -1.95 22.37 8.87
N ASP A 40 -1.61 23.52 9.49
CA ASP A 40 -0.83 24.60 8.88
C ASP A 40 0.49 24.09 8.30
N LEU A 41 1.11 23.05 8.89
CA LEU A 41 2.32 22.43 8.37
C LEU A 41 2.13 21.79 6.98
N THR A 42 0.90 21.53 6.57
CA THR A 42 0.61 20.99 5.23
C THR A 42 0.68 22.05 4.13
N GLU A 43 0.67 23.35 4.47
CA GLU A 43 0.61 24.43 3.50
C GLU A 43 1.87 24.57 2.65
N GLU A 44 3.03 24.17 3.19
CA GLU A 44 4.32 24.20 2.49
C GLU A 44 4.83 22.79 2.13
N ALA A 45 4.14 21.73 2.54
CA ALA A 45 4.59 20.36 2.31
C ALA A 45 4.53 19.98 0.83
N ASP A 46 5.62 19.50 0.26
CA ASP A 46 5.66 18.91 -1.09
C ASP A 46 4.98 17.54 -1.12
N ILE A 47 5.00 16.84 0.01
CA ILE A 47 4.45 15.50 0.17
C ILE A 47 3.67 15.42 1.47
N ILE A 48 2.43 14.97 1.40
CA ILE A 48 1.61 14.69 2.58
C ILE A 48 1.37 13.19 2.66
N VAL A 49 1.66 12.58 3.82
CA VAL A 49 1.45 11.15 4.05
C VAL A 49 0.35 10.95 5.08
N ILE A 50 -0.76 10.35 4.66
CA ILE A 50 -1.82 9.88 5.53
C ILE A 50 -1.47 8.45 5.94
N ALA A 51 -0.86 8.29 7.12
CA ALA A 51 -0.28 7.02 7.56
C ALA A 51 -1.31 5.92 7.89
N GLY A 52 -2.56 6.30 8.09
CA GLY A 52 -3.67 5.41 8.38
C GLY A 52 -4.92 6.21 8.71
N TRP A 53 -6.02 5.51 8.99
CA TRP A 53 -7.27 6.14 9.42
C TRP A 53 -7.92 5.29 10.52
N ARG A 54 -8.32 5.94 11.61
CA ARG A 54 -8.77 5.23 12.82
C ARG A 54 -10.14 4.58 12.67
N ASN A 55 -11.04 5.23 11.93
CA ASN A 55 -12.40 4.76 11.73
C ASN A 55 -12.82 5.00 10.27
N ILE A 56 -13.00 3.93 9.53
CA ILE A 56 -13.37 3.99 8.10
C ILE A 56 -14.77 4.56 7.86
N GLU A 57 -15.60 4.66 8.91
CA GLU A 57 -16.95 5.26 8.83
C GLU A 57 -16.94 6.77 9.03
N GLU A 58 -15.86 7.32 9.54
CA GLU A 58 -15.70 8.75 9.78
C GLU A 58 -14.99 9.45 8.63
N ALA A 59 -15.63 10.47 8.08
CA ALA A 59 -14.96 11.37 7.15
C ALA A 59 -13.92 12.23 7.90
N PRO A 60 -12.86 12.69 7.22
CA PRO A 60 -11.95 13.68 7.79
C PRO A 60 -12.70 14.98 8.11
N THR A 61 -12.14 15.76 9.02
CA THR A 61 -12.68 17.07 9.34
C THR A 61 -12.76 17.94 8.09
N PRO A 62 -13.72 18.88 8.00
CA PRO A 62 -13.77 19.83 6.89
C PRO A 62 -12.46 20.61 6.72
N GLU A 63 -11.76 20.88 7.84
CA GLU A 63 -10.48 21.55 7.85
C GLU A 63 -9.40 20.70 7.19
N LEU A 64 -9.22 19.43 7.61
CA LEU A 64 -8.26 18.52 6.97
C LEU A 64 -8.59 18.34 5.47
N SER A 65 -9.86 18.21 5.12
CA SER A 65 -10.28 18.09 3.72
C SER A 65 -9.89 19.32 2.91
N ALA A 66 -10.07 20.52 3.45
CA ALA A 66 -9.68 21.76 2.80
C ALA A 66 -8.15 21.89 2.63
N HIS A 67 -7.38 21.50 3.64
CA HIS A 67 -5.92 21.48 3.57
C HIS A 67 -5.42 20.52 2.49
N LEU A 68 -5.98 19.30 2.39
CA LEU A 68 -5.62 18.35 1.35
C LEU A 68 -5.98 18.87 -0.06
N GLN A 69 -7.14 19.49 -0.23
CA GLN A 69 -7.55 20.10 -1.50
C GLN A 69 -6.61 21.23 -1.92
N LYS A 70 -6.26 22.14 -1.00
CA LYS A 70 -5.30 23.21 -1.26
C LYS A 70 -3.90 22.68 -1.62
N ALA A 71 -3.44 21.64 -0.92
CA ALA A 71 -2.16 21.00 -1.19
C ALA A 71 -2.11 20.42 -2.62
N VAL A 72 -3.18 19.71 -3.03
CA VAL A 72 -3.30 19.19 -4.41
C VAL A 72 -3.30 20.31 -5.44
N GLN A 73 -4.02 21.41 -5.21
CA GLN A 73 -4.04 22.58 -6.11
C GLN A 73 -2.65 23.21 -6.27
N ARG A 74 -1.84 23.18 -5.22
CA ARG A 74 -0.44 23.64 -5.24
C ARG A 74 0.49 22.66 -5.95
N GLY A 75 0.06 21.44 -6.22
CA GLY A 75 0.85 20.39 -6.88
C GLY A 75 1.53 19.41 -5.91
N ALA A 76 1.21 19.44 -4.62
CA ALA A 76 1.75 18.51 -3.66
C ALA A 76 1.34 17.06 -3.97
N HIS A 77 2.21 16.12 -3.63
CA HIS A 77 1.91 14.70 -3.69
C HIS A 77 1.20 14.23 -2.41
N ILE A 78 0.10 13.50 -2.56
CA ILE A 78 -0.61 12.91 -1.43
C ILE A 78 -0.39 11.39 -1.45
N THR A 79 0.19 10.87 -0.38
CA THR A 79 0.37 9.43 -0.18
C THR A 79 -0.58 8.95 0.91
N ALA A 80 -1.41 7.96 0.64
CA ALA A 80 -2.32 7.38 1.62
C ALA A 80 -2.03 5.89 1.82
N LEU A 81 -1.72 5.49 3.04
CA LEU A 81 -1.32 4.14 3.39
C LEU A 81 -2.48 3.39 4.01
N CYS A 82 -2.74 2.16 3.56
CA CYS A 82 -3.75 1.29 4.15
C CYS A 82 -5.14 1.97 4.19
N TYR A 83 -5.76 2.01 5.37
CA TYR A 83 -7.03 2.71 5.60
C TYR A 83 -6.92 4.24 5.49
N GLY A 84 -5.73 4.83 5.42
CA GLY A 84 -5.55 6.23 5.08
C GLY A 84 -6.18 6.61 3.73
N THR A 85 -6.33 5.64 2.83
CA THR A 85 -7.04 5.82 1.55
C THR A 85 -8.51 6.21 1.73
N TYR A 86 -9.17 5.79 2.83
CA TYR A 86 -10.53 6.23 3.16
C TYR A 86 -10.60 7.72 3.42
N ALA A 87 -9.69 8.25 4.26
CA ALA A 87 -9.65 9.68 4.53
C ALA A 87 -9.52 10.49 3.23
N LEU A 88 -8.65 10.04 2.33
CA LEU A 88 -8.46 10.69 1.04
C LEU A 88 -9.69 10.53 0.11
N ALA A 89 -10.33 9.35 0.11
CA ALA A 89 -11.53 9.08 -0.67
C ALA A 89 -12.72 9.97 -0.28
N TYR A 90 -12.92 10.19 1.01
CA TYR A 90 -13.96 11.09 1.52
C TYR A 90 -13.83 12.54 1.03
N THR A 91 -12.63 12.99 0.69
CA THR A 91 -12.43 14.35 0.15
C THR A 91 -12.91 14.52 -1.30
N GLY A 92 -13.23 13.41 -1.99
CA GLY A 92 -13.56 13.38 -3.42
C GLY A 92 -12.34 13.52 -4.36
N LEU A 93 -11.14 13.68 -3.84
CA LEU A 93 -9.92 13.86 -4.64
C LEU A 93 -9.52 12.61 -5.45
N LEU A 94 -10.03 11.44 -5.08
CA LEU A 94 -9.80 10.18 -5.79
C LEU A 94 -10.91 9.83 -6.79
N ASP A 95 -11.98 10.63 -6.94
CA ASP A 95 -13.06 10.35 -7.90
C ASP A 95 -12.50 10.20 -9.33
N GLY A 96 -12.84 9.10 -10.00
CA GLY A 96 -12.36 8.77 -11.34
C GLY A 96 -10.91 8.28 -11.43
N ARG A 97 -10.24 8.09 -10.29
CA ARG A 97 -8.84 7.66 -10.22
C ARG A 97 -8.70 6.21 -9.79
N THR A 98 -7.52 5.64 -10.07
CA THR A 98 -7.13 4.33 -9.56
C THR A 98 -6.52 4.45 -8.17
N ALA A 99 -6.95 3.58 -7.24
CA ALA A 99 -6.43 3.54 -5.89
C ALA A 99 -6.23 2.11 -5.40
N ALA A 100 -5.36 1.95 -4.42
CA ALA A 100 -5.16 0.71 -3.66
C ALA A 100 -5.46 0.96 -2.17
N THR A 101 -6.02 -0.03 -1.50
CA THR A 101 -6.19 -0.06 -0.05
C THR A 101 -5.99 -1.49 0.45
N HIS A 102 -6.16 -1.72 1.75
CA HIS A 102 -6.06 -3.07 2.29
C HIS A 102 -7.19 -3.95 1.73
N TRP A 103 -6.88 -5.15 1.27
CA TRP A 103 -7.82 -6.08 0.61
C TRP A 103 -9.06 -6.38 1.45
N LEU A 104 -8.95 -6.42 2.78
CA LEU A 104 -10.10 -6.63 3.69
C LEU A 104 -11.17 -5.53 3.58
N ALA A 105 -10.83 -4.39 3.03
CA ALA A 105 -11.73 -3.26 2.88
C ALA A 105 -12.42 -3.21 1.51
N GLU A 106 -12.15 -4.15 0.60
CA GLU A 106 -12.60 -4.10 -0.80
C GLU A 106 -14.10 -3.86 -0.91
N ASP A 107 -14.91 -4.74 -0.32
CA ASP A 107 -16.37 -4.66 -0.43
C ASP A 107 -16.95 -3.35 0.15
N ASP A 108 -16.43 -2.92 1.29
CA ASP A 108 -16.89 -1.69 1.93
C ASP A 108 -16.46 -0.46 1.14
N PHE A 109 -15.20 -0.41 0.69
CA PHE A 109 -14.65 0.73 -0.03
C PHE A 109 -15.36 0.96 -1.37
N VAL A 110 -15.55 -0.10 -2.17
CA VAL A 110 -16.26 -0.01 -3.47
C VAL A 110 -17.70 0.43 -3.29
N ARG A 111 -18.38 -0.05 -2.24
CA ARG A 111 -19.75 0.36 -1.91
C ARG A 111 -19.83 1.85 -1.55
N ARG A 112 -18.87 2.37 -0.76
CA ARG A 112 -18.85 3.77 -0.31
C ARG A 112 -18.40 4.74 -1.38
N PHE A 113 -17.43 4.34 -2.19
CA PHE A 113 -16.77 5.21 -3.17
C PHE A 113 -16.83 4.63 -4.59
N PRO A 114 -18.04 4.48 -5.16
CA PRO A 114 -18.24 3.80 -6.45
C PRO A 114 -17.60 4.52 -7.65
N LYS A 115 -17.14 5.75 -7.46
CA LYS A 115 -16.45 6.51 -8.51
C LYS A 115 -14.94 6.26 -8.54
N ILE A 116 -14.39 5.57 -7.54
CA ILE A 116 -12.96 5.28 -7.45
C ILE A 116 -12.71 3.89 -8.04
N HIS A 117 -11.70 3.77 -8.89
CA HIS A 117 -11.28 2.49 -9.46
C HIS A 117 -10.35 1.78 -8.48
N LEU A 118 -10.93 1.03 -7.53
CA LEU A 118 -10.16 0.28 -6.56
C LEU A 118 -9.51 -0.94 -7.20
N ASP A 119 -8.20 -1.12 -6.98
CA ASP A 119 -7.44 -2.30 -7.40
C ASP A 119 -6.75 -2.93 -6.18
N THR A 120 -7.39 -3.92 -5.56
CA THR A 120 -6.85 -4.66 -4.41
C THR A 120 -5.84 -5.73 -4.80
N ASN A 121 -5.63 -5.99 -6.09
CA ASN A 121 -4.54 -6.85 -6.57
C ASN A 121 -3.19 -6.13 -6.64
N ARG A 122 -3.11 -4.89 -6.16
CA ARG A 122 -1.89 -4.09 -6.14
C ARG A 122 -1.40 -3.85 -4.72
N LEU A 123 -0.08 -3.82 -4.53
CA LEU A 123 0.55 -3.37 -3.29
C LEU A 123 0.41 -1.87 -3.11
N TYR A 124 0.55 -1.12 -4.21
CA TYR A 124 0.33 0.31 -4.28
C TYR A 124 -0.06 0.73 -5.70
N ALA A 125 -0.77 1.82 -5.81
CA ALA A 125 -1.20 2.43 -7.06
C ALA A 125 -0.83 3.91 -7.07
N GLU A 126 -0.30 4.38 -8.18
CA GLU A 126 -0.04 5.79 -8.44
C GLU A 126 -0.98 6.28 -9.54
N ASP A 127 -1.63 7.42 -9.32
CA ASP A 127 -2.47 8.10 -10.28
C ASP A 127 -2.30 9.62 -10.13
N GLY A 128 -1.55 10.23 -11.04
CA GLY A 128 -1.17 11.64 -10.95
C GLY A 128 -0.34 11.94 -9.72
N ASN A 129 -0.82 12.85 -8.87
CA ASN A 129 -0.15 13.23 -7.63
C ASN A 129 -0.59 12.37 -6.43
N PHE A 130 -1.36 11.31 -6.66
CA PHE A 130 -1.83 10.43 -5.60
C PHE A 130 -1.09 9.12 -5.63
N LEU A 131 -0.64 8.67 -4.47
CA LEU A 131 -0.02 7.38 -4.25
C LEU A 131 -0.75 6.69 -3.10
N THR A 132 -1.39 5.57 -3.37
CA THR A 132 -2.20 4.83 -2.38
C THR A 132 -1.68 3.41 -2.24
N SER A 133 -1.79 2.80 -1.07
CA SER A 133 -1.23 1.47 -0.86
C SER A 133 -2.08 0.55 0.00
N ALA A 134 -1.84 -0.75 -0.17
CA ALA A 134 -2.17 -1.78 0.79
C ALA A 134 -1.53 -1.51 2.17
N GLY A 135 -1.96 -2.22 3.19
CA GLY A 135 -1.43 -2.08 4.54
C GLY A 135 -0.08 -2.75 4.77
N ALA A 136 0.48 -2.51 5.96
CA ALA A 136 1.68 -3.19 6.48
C ALA A 136 2.87 -3.19 5.51
N ALA A 137 3.29 -4.37 5.04
CA ALA A 137 4.43 -4.53 4.14
C ALA A 137 4.25 -3.77 2.82
N GLY A 138 3.03 -3.73 2.24
CA GLY A 138 2.74 -2.94 1.04
C GLY A 138 2.90 -1.44 1.24
N GLY A 139 2.63 -0.93 2.46
CA GLY A 139 2.92 0.46 2.82
C GLY A 139 4.41 0.78 2.83
N LEU A 140 5.25 -0.17 3.29
CA LEU A 140 6.71 -0.03 3.24
C LEU A 140 7.20 0.02 1.78
N ASP A 141 6.70 -0.88 0.93
CA ASP A 141 7.04 -0.89 -0.50
C ASP A 141 6.64 0.43 -1.19
N CYS A 142 5.48 0.96 -0.85
CA CYS A 142 5.00 2.26 -1.31
C CYS A 142 5.95 3.40 -0.89
N CYS A 143 6.39 3.43 0.36
CA CYS A 143 7.34 4.42 0.84
C CYS A 143 8.70 4.30 0.14
N LEU A 144 9.20 3.08 -0.07
CA LEU A 144 10.44 2.82 -0.80
C LEU A 144 10.32 3.22 -2.28
N TYR A 145 9.15 2.99 -2.89
CA TYR A 145 8.86 3.48 -4.24
C TYR A 145 8.93 5.01 -4.32
N LEU A 146 8.30 5.72 -3.37
CA LEU A 146 8.34 7.18 -3.33
C LEU A 146 9.77 7.71 -3.20
N ILE A 147 10.59 7.11 -2.30
CA ILE A 147 12.00 7.46 -2.15
C ILE A 147 12.78 7.18 -3.44
N ARG A 148 12.53 6.06 -4.10
CA ARG A 148 13.15 5.73 -5.39
C ARG A 148 12.83 6.76 -6.46
N LYS A 149 11.60 7.22 -6.50
CA LYS A 149 11.15 8.24 -7.46
C LYS A 149 11.83 9.58 -7.25
N ILE A 150 12.04 9.97 -5.99
CA ILE A 150 12.59 11.29 -5.63
C ILE A 150 14.11 11.28 -5.58
N HIS A 151 14.71 10.27 -4.93
CA HIS A 151 16.12 10.22 -4.63
C HIS A 151 16.90 9.18 -5.47
N GLY A 152 16.21 8.44 -6.32
CA GLY A 152 16.81 7.45 -7.21
C GLY A 152 16.95 6.04 -6.60
N ALA A 153 17.28 5.10 -7.49
CA ALA A 153 17.31 3.67 -7.16
C ALA A 153 18.39 3.31 -6.13
N THR A 154 19.56 3.95 -6.19
CA THR A 154 20.68 3.67 -5.26
C THR A 154 20.28 3.98 -3.82
N VAL A 155 19.73 5.16 -3.56
CA VAL A 155 19.29 5.58 -2.22
C VAL A 155 18.21 4.63 -1.69
N ALA A 156 17.20 4.34 -2.51
CA ALA A 156 16.11 3.43 -2.13
C ALA A 156 16.60 2.02 -1.83
N ASN A 157 17.56 1.48 -2.60
CA ASN A 157 18.12 0.15 -2.37
C ASN A 157 18.95 0.09 -1.08
N ASP A 158 19.76 1.10 -0.81
CA ASP A 158 20.56 1.14 0.42
C ASP A 158 19.67 1.25 1.65
N LEU A 159 18.60 2.06 1.56
CA LEU A 159 17.60 2.15 2.62
C LEU A 159 16.86 0.83 2.82
N ALA A 160 16.44 0.16 1.75
CA ALA A 160 15.78 -1.14 1.83
C ALA A 160 16.67 -2.17 2.53
N ARG A 161 18.00 -2.20 2.25
CA ARG A 161 18.95 -3.06 2.97
C ARG A 161 18.99 -2.75 4.45
N THR A 162 19.04 -1.48 4.83
CA THR A 162 19.03 -1.05 6.25
C THR A 162 17.76 -1.51 6.96
N LEU A 163 16.63 -1.52 6.26
CA LEU A 163 15.32 -1.96 6.77
C LEU A 163 15.11 -3.48 6.66
N VAL A 164 16.10 -4.22 6.12
CA VAL A 164 15.98 -5.67 5.84
C VAL A 164 14.75 -5.97 4.98
N ALA A 165 14.43 -5.07 4.06
CA ALA A 165 13.32 -5.17 3.12
C ALA A 165 13.81 -5.54 1.71
N ALA A 166 12.92 -6.07 0.88
CA ALA A 166 13.24 -6.30 -0.52
C ALA A 166 13.56 -4.94 -1.20
N PRO A 167 14.63 -4.87 -2.01
CA PRO A 167 15.06 -3.60 -2.61
C PRO A 167 14.00 -2.95 -3.50
N HIS A 168 13.18 -3.76 -4.13
CA HIS A 168 12.07 -3.30 -4.95
C HIS A 168 11.00 -4.39 -5.06
N ARG A 169 9.76 -4.00 -4.81
CA ARG A 169 8.57 -4.77 -5.18
C ARG A 169 7.68 -3.87 -6.02
N GLU A 170 7.28 -4.37 -7.18
CA GLU A 170 6.41 -3.62 -8.07
C GLU A 170 5.01 -3.45 -7.47
N GLY A 171 4.44 -2.26 -7.62
CA GLY A 171 3.09 -1.97 -7.14
C GLY A 171 2.03 -2.92 -7.69
N GLY A 172 2.22 -3.39 -8.92
CA GLY A 172 1.34 -4.37 -9.57
C GLY A 172 1.40 -5.80 -9.02
N GLN A 173 2.29 -6.09 -8.06
CA GLN A 173 2.31 -7.39 -7.38
C GLN A 173 1.07 -7.52 -6.50
N ALA A 174 0.37 -8.66 -6.60
CA ALA A 174 -0.85 -8.92 -5.84
C ALA A 174 -0.60 -8.90 -4.32
N GLN A 175 -1.56 -8.37 -3.57
CA GLN A 175 -1.64 -8.56 -2.13
C GLN A 175 -1.82 -10.05 -1.83
N PHE A 176 -1.28 -10.52 -0.69
CA PHE A 176 -1.52 -11.90 -0.25
C PHE A 176 -2.96 -12.01 0.25
N ILE A 177 -3.85 -12.42 -0.63
CA ILE A 177 -5.27 -12.60 -0.33
C ILE A 177 -5.53 -14.10 -0.17
N HIS A 178 -6.21 -14.48 0.91
CA HIS A 178 -6.80 -15.81 1.03
C HIS A 178 -7.99 -15.94 0.06
N ARG A 179 -7.71 -15.98 -1.25
CA ARG A 179 -8.72 -16.50 -2.18
C ARG A 179 -8.77 -18.01 -1.99
N PRO A 180 -9.95 -18.61 -1.90
CA PRO A 180 -10.05 -20.06 -2.06
C PRO A 180 -9.34 -20.40 -3.36
N VAL A 181 -8.26 -21.15 -3.29
CA VAL A 181 -7.67 -21.72 -4.50
C VAL A 181 -8.82 -22.46 -5.16
N GLU A 182 -9.15 -22.08 -6.39
CA GLU A 182 -10.17 -22.83 -7.15
C GLU A 182 -9.78 -24.28 -7.06
N ARG A 183 -10.64 -25.10 -6.45
CA ARG A 183 -10.33 -26.50 -6.20
C ARG A 183 -10.23 -27.31 -7.47
N ARG A 184 -10.63 -26.71 -8.61
CA ARG A 184 -10.59 -27.30 -9.94
C ARG A 184 -10.27 -26.24 -10.98
N THR A 185 -9.41 -26.58 -11.92
CA THR A 185 -9.16 -25.82 -13.14
C THR A 185 -10.00 -26.38 -14.29
N ALA A 186 -10.07 -25.69 -15.41
CA ALA A 186 -10.69 -26.22 -16.64
C ALA A 186 -9.90 -27.39 -17.27
N ASP A 187 -8.67 -27.64 -16.77
CA ASP A 187 -7.82 -28.72 -17.25
C ASP A 187 -7.89 -29.93 -16.31
N ASP A 188 -8.50 -31.02 -16.78
CA ASP A 188 -8.69 -32.25 -16.02
C ASP A 188 -7.36 -32.92 -15.62
N LYS A 189 -6.30 -32.77 -16.40
CA LYS A 189 -4.97 -33.31 -16.08
C LYS A 189 -4.35 -32.61 -14.87
N ILE A 190 -4.51 -31.28 -14.82
CA ILE A 190 -4.04 -30.49 -13.66
C ILE A 190 -4.86 -30.82 -12.43
N ASN A 191 -6.18 -30.98 -12.57
CA ASN A 191 -7.03 -31.39 -11.44
C ASN A 191 -6.64 -32.76 -10.88
N HIS A 192 -6.37 -33.72 -11.76
CA HIS A 192 -5.92 -35.06 -11.36
C HIS A 192 -4.58 -35.00 -10.64
N LEU A 193 -3.61 -34.24 -11.13
CA LEU A 193 -2.32 -34.04 -10.48
C LEU A 193 -2.47 -33.38 -9.12
N LEU A 194 -3.33 -32.38 -8.97
CA LEU A 194 -3.59 -31.73 -7.70
C LEU A 194 -4.24 -32.67 -6.68
N ASP A 195 -5.13 -33.53 -7.12
CA ASP A 195 -5.80 -34.52 -6.25
C ASP A 195 -4.80 -35.61 -5.82
N GLU A 196 -3.92 -36.05 -6.71
CA GLU A 196 -2.86 -37.01 -6.41
C GLU A 196 -1.83 -36.44 -5.42
N LEU A 197 -1.40 -35.19 -5.61
CA LEU A 197 -0.51 -34.48 -4.69
C LEU A 197 -1.12 -34.33 -3.29
N ARG A 198 -2.42 -34.02 -3.20
CA ARG A 198 -3.13 -33.90 -1.92
C ARG A 198 -3.24 -35.21 -1.16
N GLN A 199 -3.38 -36.33 -1.88
CA GLN A 199 -3.50 -37.67 -1.28
C GLN A 199 -2.12 -38.21 -0.84
N ASN A 200 -1.03 -37.75 -1.44
CA ASN A 200 0.31 -38.29 -1.27
C ASN A 200 1.35 -37.23 -0.90
N LEU A 201 1.03 -36.34 0.04
CA LEU A 201 1.90 -35.22 0.45
C LEU A 201 3.28 -35.63 0.95
N ALA A 202 3.47 -36.87 1.38
CA ALA A 202 4.75 -37.40 1.87
C ALA A 202 5.62 -38.04 0.76
N THR A 203 5.09 -38.18 -0.47
CA THR A 203 5.83 -38.82 -1.57
C THR A 203 6.65 -37.76 -2.31
N PRO A 204 7.98 -37.95 -2.49
CA PRO A 204 8.77 -37.00 -3.27
C PRO A 204 8.39 -37.09 -4.75
N TYR A 205 7.88 -36.00 -5.29
CA TYR A 205 7.57 -35.87 -6.71
C TYR A 205 8.78 -35.34 -7.47
N LEU A 206 9.27 -36.08 -8.44
CA LEU A 206 10.26 -35.61 -9.39
C LEU A 206 9.57 -34.95 -10.57
N TYR A 207 9.54 -33.64 -10.59
CA TYR A 207 8.85 -32.77 -11.56
C TYR A 207 9.16 -33.10 -13.04
N LEU A 208 10.35 -33.65 -13.36
CA LEU A 208 10.77 -33.94 -14.74
C LEU A 208 10.28 -35.29 -15.30
N ILE A 209 9.79 -36.21 -14.48
CA ILE A 209 9.39 -37.55 -14.95
C ILE A 209 7.98 -37.55 -15.53
N HIS A 210 7.10 -36.66 -15.08
CA HIS A 210 5.70 -36.63 -15.52
C HIS A 210 5.43 -35.80 -16.79
N ILE A 211 6.40 -35.00 -17.25
CA ILE A 211 6.24 -34.18 -18.46
C ILE A 211 6.79 -34.87 -19.73
N SER A 212 7.61 -35.93 -19.59
CA SER A 212 8.36 -36.53 -20.70
C SER A 212 7.92 -37.91 -21.17
N GLU A 213 6.84 -38.50 -20.68
CA GLU A 213 6.32 -39.72 -21.29
C GLU A 213 5.56 -39.39 -22.57
N PRO A 214 6.09 -39.79 -23.75
CA PRO A 214 5.34 -39.68 -25.00
C PRO A 214 4.12 -40.58 -24.90
N THR A 215 2.95 -40.06 -25.16
CA THR A 215 1.73 -40.80 -25.40
C THR A 215 2.03 -41.91 -26.43
N LYS A 216 2.13 -43.15 -25.96
CA LYS A 216 2.14 -44.29 -26.86
C LYS A 216 0.77 -44.34 -27.57
N THR A 217 0.81 -44.04 -28.85
CA THR A 217 -0.26 -44.34 -29.80
C THR A 217 -0.57 -45.84 -29.82
#